data_c13eb2f62cd9993cf5f1fcf167959566
#
_entry.id   c13eb2f62cd9993cf5f1fcf167959566
#
_cell.length_a   1.000
_cell.length_b   1.000
_cell.length_c   1.000
_cell.angle_alpha   90.00
_cell.angle_beta   90.00
_cell.angle_gamma   90.00
#
_symmetry.space_group_name_H-M   'P 1'
#
loop_
_entity.id
_entity.type
_entity.pdbx_description
1 polymer ?
#
loop_
_entity_poly.entity_id
_entity_poly.type
_entity_poly.pdbx_seq_one_letter_code
_entity_poly.pdbx_strand_id
1 'polypeptide(L)'
;FVVTLLLNALLGNAALAQGVLVAPTPPPAQDILTRAASSVGVKRCLPAISRLSGMTVQGARSHDVLLDWDRKQPDDGPVFSLIGLEYTNAGVAASITAIPESGGACTVSAERISVAPYTCASIAQQELVGYQMTKLLPIFSVYTDPKEPNSSVSLIDSPPGCLVIR
;
A
#
# COMPACT_ATOMS: atom_id res chain seq x y z
N PHE A 1 72.67 -50.00 15.73
CA PHE A 1 71.56 -49.59 14.81
C PHE A 1 70.54 -48.86 15.62
N VAL A 2 70.53 -47.48 15.45
CA VAL A 2 69.59 -46.58 16.12
C VAL A 2 68.54 -46.18 15.05
N VAL A 3 67.27 -46.53 15.30
CA VAL A 3 66.16 -46.11 14.47
C VAL A 3 65.47 -44.94 15.16
N THR A 4 65.61 -43.76 14.57
CA THR A 4 64.98 -42.51 15.05
C THR A 4 63.57 -42.40 14.44
N LEU A 5 62.54 -42.48 15.26
CA LEU A 5 61.15 -42.22 14.87
C LEU A 5 60.89 -40.69 14.92
N LEU A 6 60.62 -40.11 13.78
CA LEU A 6 60.13 -38.76 13.66
C LEU A 6 58.61 -38.71 13.80
N LEU A 7 58.12 -38.11 14.89
CA LEU A 7 56.71 -37.87 15.16
C LEU A 7 56.30 -36.52 14.59
N ASN A 8 55.62 -36.50 13.46
CA ASN A 8 55.04 -35.28 12.89
C ASN A 8 53.74 -34.94 13.61
N ALA A 9 53.78 -33.90 14.43
CA ALA A 9 52.59 -33.32 15.04
C ALA A 9 51.85 -32.43 14.00
N LEU A 10 50.73 -32.88 13.51
CA LEU A 10 49.77 -32.10 12.71
C LEU A 10 49.01 -31.15 13.65
N LEU A 11 49.40 -29.89 13.70
CA LEU A 11 48.66 -28.82 14.34
C LEU A 11 47.47 -28.44 13.41
N GLY A 12 46.31 -28.99 13.71
CA GLY A 12 45.06 -28.61 13.06
C GLY A 12 44.62 -27.20 13.52
N ASN A 13 44.68 -26.20 12.64
CA ASN A 13 44.09 -24.89 12.86
C ASN A 13 42.59 -25.04 12.84
N ALA A 14 41.93 -25.07 14.01
CA ALA A 14 40.49 -24.88 14.11
C ALA A 14 40.15 -23.42 13.83
N ALA A 15 39.70 -23.13 12.63
CA ALA A 15 39.11 -21.84 12.28
C ALA A 15 37.77 -21.69 13.03
N LEU A 16 37.75 -20.85 14.06
CA LEU A 16 36.52 -20.43 14.73
C LEU A 16 35.74 -19.51 13.76
N ALA A 17 34.73 -20.09 13.14
CA ALA A 17 33.75 -19.26 12.37
C ALA A 17 32.99 -18.39 13.37
N GLN A 18 33.36 -17.11 13.46
CA GLN A 18 32.58 -16.12 14.19
C GLN A 18 31.33 -15.83 13.37
N GLY A 19 30.23 -16.47 13.72
CA GLY A 19 28.90 -16.13 13.19
C GLY A 19 28.55 -14.70 13.60
N VAL A 20 28.50 -13.78 12.63
CA VAL A 20 27.96 -12.45 12.84
C VAL A 20 26.46 -12.61 13.10
N LEU A 21 26.03 -12.43 14.35
CA LEU A 21 24.63 -12.32 14.71
C LEU A 21 24.11 -11.01 14.12
N VAL A 22 23.53 -11.08 12.92
CA VAL A 22 22.77 -9.96 12.38
C VAL A 22 21.55 -9.80 13.27
N ALA A 23 21.47 -8.66 13.98
CA ALA A 23 20.29 -8.33 14.76
C ALA A 23 19.06 -8.36 13.84
N PRO A 24 17.94 -8.98 14.23
CA PRO A 24 16.74 -8.97 13.42
C PRO A 24 16.35 -7.53 13.13
N THR A 25 16.21 -7.18 11.85
CA THR A 25 15.71 -5.88 11.45
C THR A 25 14.35 -5.69 12.10
N PRO A 26 14.12 -4.63 12.87
CA PRO A 26 12.81 -4.37 13.45
C PRO A 26 11.77 -4.35 12.31
N PRO A 27 10.59 -4.95 12.50
CA PRO A 27 9.55 -4.91 11.49
C PRO A 27 9.28 -3.45 11.11
N PRO A 28 9.03 -3.15 9.83
CA PRO A 28 8.74 -1.78 9.40
C PRO A 28 7.59 -1.24 10.24
N ALA A 29 7.75 -0.01 10.72
CA ALA A 29 6.73 0.64 11.54
C ALA A 29 5.39 0.60 10.78
N GLN A 30 4.39 -0.02 11.39
CA GLN A 30 3.05 -0.08 10.78
C GLN A 30 2.52 1.34 10.60
N ASP A 31 1.89 1.60 9.45
CA ASP A 31 1.21 2.87 9.20
C ASP A 31 0.03 3.11 10.14
N ILE A 32 -0.47 4.34 10.19
CA ILE A 32 -1.53 4.76 11.11
C ILE A 32 -2.81 3.94 10.91
N LEU A 33 -3.24 3.68 9.67
CA LEU A 33 -4.47 2.92 9.41
C LEU A 33 -4.35 1.48 9.89
N THR A 34 -3.23 0.81 9.62
CA THR A 34 -2.99 -0.56 10.09
C THR A 34 -3.05 -0.65 11.61
N ARG A 35 -2.41 0.31 12.31
CA ARG A 35 -2.47 0.35 13.78
C ARG A 35 -3.88 0.62 14.30
N ALA A 36 -4.59 1.58 13.71
CA ALA A 36 -5.96 1.92 14.10
C ALA A 36 -6.90 0.72 13.90
N ALA A 37 -6.89 0.08 12.73
CA ALA A 37 -7.71 -1.09 12.44
C ALA A 37 -7.40 -2.26 13.40
N SER A 38 -6.14 -2.53 13.67
CA SER A 38 -5.72 -3.55 14.64
C SER A 38 -6.21 -3.23 16.05
N SER A 39 -6.13 -1.97 16.48
CA SER A 39 -6.51 -1.55 17.84
C SER A 39 -8.00 -1.69 18.12
N VAL A 40 -8.84 -1.60 17.10
CA VAL A 40 -10.30 -1.76 17.23
C VAL A 40 -10.78 -3.21 17.03
N GLY A 41 -9.86 -4.16 16.77
CA GLY A 41 -10.16 -5.59 16.72
C GLY A 41 -10.30 -6.17 15.32
N VAL A 42 -10.00 -5.44 14.27
CA VAL A 42 -9.95 -5.95 12.89
C VAL A 42 -8.75 -6.89 12.77
N LYS A 43 -8.98 -8.13 12.34
CA LYS A 43 -7.95 -9.17 12.16
C LYS A 43 -7.99 -9.77 10.76
N ARG A 44 -9.17 -10.20 10.32
CA ARG A 44 -9.39 -10.91 9.06
C ARG A 44 -8.94 -10.10 7.85
N CYS A 45 -9.35 -8.83 7.76
CA CYS A 45 -8.98 -7.92 6.68
C CYS A 45 -7.66 -7.17 6.93
N LEU A 46 -7.06 -7.29 8.10
CA LEU A 46 -5.86 -6.52 8.47
C LEU A 46 -4.68 -6.69 7.49
N PRO A 47 -4.36 -7.90 6.97
CA PRO A 47 -3.29 -8.05 6.00
C PRO A 47 -3.52 -7.26 4.70
N ALA A 48 -4.77 -7.25 4.20
CA ALA A 48 -5.14 -6.53 2.99
C ALA A 48 -5.10 -5.01 3.22
N ILE A 49 -5.66 -4.55 4.35
CA ILE A 49 -5.61 -3.13 4.78
C ILE A 49 -4.16 -2.68 4.89
N SER A 50 -3.31 -3.43 5.56
CA SER A 50 -1.90 -3.08 5.77
C SER A 50 -1.13 -2.94 4.45
N ARG A 51 -1.36 -3.87 3.52
CA ARG A 51 -0.73 -3.80 2.20
C ARG A 51 -1.16 -2.57 1.41
N LEU A 52 -2.46 -2.30 1.34
CA LEU A 52 -3.01 -1.15 0.61
C LEU A 52 -2.61 0.17 1.26
N SER A 53 -2.70 0.25 2.58
CA SER A 53 -2.33 1.45 3.33
C SER A 53 -0.84 1.78 3.16
N GLY A 54 0.05 0.79 3.28
CA GLY A 54 1.48 0.99 3.06
C GLY A 54 1.80 1.53 1.66
N MET A 55 1.11 1.04 0.61
CA MET A 55 1.26 1.59 -0.75
C MET A 55 0.68 3.01 -0.86
N THR A 56 -0.46 3.26 -0.20
CA THR A 56 -1.18 4.54 -0.28
C THR A 56 -0.39 5.68 0.35
N VAL A 57 0.28 5.44 1.48
CA VAL A 57 1.02 6.49 2.22
C VAL A 57 2.44 6.70 1.70
N GLN A 58 2.88 5.90 0.75
CA GLN A 58 4.24 5.97 0.23
C GLN A 58 4.57 7.36 -0.34
N GLY A 59 5.67 7.94 0.12
CA GLY A 59 6.14 9.25 -0.32
C GLY A 59 5.37 10.44 0.28
N ALA A 60 4.33 10.23 1.08
CA ALA A 60 3.70 11.31 1.82
C ALA A 60 4.61 11.81 2.95
N ARG A 61 4.64 13.14 3.17
CA ARG A 61 5.38 13.77 4.28
C ARG A 61 4.67 13.57 5.60
N SER A 62 3.36 13.66 5.58
CA SER A 62 2.49 13.38 6.71
C SER A 62 1.18 12.76 6.23
N HIS A 63 0.54 12.01 7.09
CA HIS A 63 -0.78 11.44 6.86
C HIS A 63 -1.50 11.20 8.18
N ASP A 64 -2.83 11.25 8.10
CA ASP A 64 -3.72 10.92 9.21
C ASP A 64 -4.96 10.19 8.68
N VAL A 65 -5.72 9.54 9.57
CA VAL A 65 -6.81 8.66 9.17
C VAL A 65 -8.06 8.88 10.02
N LEU A 66 -9.21 8.90 9.34
CA LEU A 66 -10.51 8.63 9.94
C LEU A 66 -10.85 7.16 9.68
N LEU A 67 -11.26 6.44 10.72
CA LEU A 67 -11.66 5.04 10.64
C LEU A 67 -13.10 4.89 11.11
N ASP A 68 -13.91 4.21 10.30
CA ASP A 68 -15.25 3.76 10.66
C ASP A 68 -15.38 2.25 10.49
N TRP A 69 -16.04 1.59 11.46
CA TRP A 69 -16.15 0.13 11.50
C TRP A 69 -17.39 -0.31 12.26
N ASP A 70 -17.81 -1.55 12.08
CA ASP A 70 -18.86 -2.14 12.92
C ASP A 70 -18.31 -2.39 14.33
N ARG A 71 -18.72 -1.55 15.27
CA ARG A 71 -18.26 -1.63 16.68
C ARG A 71 -18.75 -2.87 17.41
N LYS A 72 -19.81 -3.52 16.93
CA LYS A 72 -20.32 -4.76 17.53
C LYS A 72 -19.59 -5.99 16.99
N GLN A 73 -19.16 -5.93 15.74
CA GLN A 73 -18.53 -7.04 15.03
C GLN A 73 -17.30 -6.52 14.24
N PRO A 74 -16.26 -6.02 14.90
CA PRO A 74 -15.16 -5.34 14.23
C PRO A 74 -14.37 -6.23 13.26
N ASP A 75 -14.39 -7.56 13.46
CA ASP A 75 -13.69 -8.52 12.59
C ASP A 75 -14.58 -9.16 11.52
N ASP A 76 -15.91 -9.05 11.68
CA ASP A 76 -16.90 -9.61 10.75
C ASP A 76 -17.65 -8.54 9.95
N GLY A 77 -17.55 -7.28 10.36
CA GLY A 77 -18.17 -6.13 9.71
C GLY A 77 -17.24 -5.41 8.73
N PRO A 78 -17.82 -4.50 7.92
CA PRO A 78 -17.03 -3.67 7.01
C PRO A 78 -16.19 -2.66 7.77
N VAL A 79 -15.04 -2.31 7.16
CA VAL A 79 -14.14 -1.25 7.60
C VAL A 79 -14.06 -0.21 6.49
N PHE A 80 -14.27 1.06 6.84
CA PHE A 80 -14.14 2.20 5.96
C PHE A 80 -13.07 3.14 6.51
N SER A 81 -12.23 3.68 5.65
CA SER A 81 -11.25 4.67 6.05
C SER A 81 -11.17 5.83 5.07
N LEU A 82 -10.89 7.01 5.60
CA LEU A 82 -10.50 8.18 4.82
C LEU A 82 -9.13 8.62 5.32
N ILE A 83 -8.16 8.71 4.41
CA ILE A 83 -6.77 9.02 4.68
C ILE A 83 -6.47 10.38 4.06
N GLY A 84 -6.05 11.34 4.88
CA GLY A 84 -5.45 12.58 4.41
C GLY A 84 -3.96 12.39 4.19
N LEU A 85 -3.45 12.82 3.04
CA LEU A 85 -2.06 12.69 2.64
C LEU A 85 -1.51 14.07 2.27
N GLU A 86 -0.40 14.43 2.87
CA GLU A 86 0.32 15.66 2.56
C GLU A 86 1.63 15.34 1.85
N TYR A 87 1.80 15.91 0.67
CA TYR A 87 3.04 15.89 -0.11
C TYR A 87 3.65 17.29 -0.12
N THR A 88 4.85 17.45 -0.64
CA THR A 88 5.55 18.74 -0.65
C THR A 88 4.72 19.87 -1.26
N ASN A 89 3.98 19.59 -2.34
CA ASN A 89 3.24 20.59 -3.10
C ASN A 89 1.77 20.20 -3.37
N ALA A 90 1.25 19.19 -2.67
CA ALA A 90 -0.11 18.71 -2.92
C ALA A 90 -0.72 18.06 -1.68
N GLY A 91 -2.01 18.23 -1.51
CA GLY A 91 -2.86 17.42 -0.63
C GLY A 91 -3.62 16.38 -1.45
N VAL A 92 -3.77 15.20 -0.90
CA VAL A 92 -4.49 14.09 -1.51
C VAL A 92 -5.38 13.44 -0.46
N ALA A 93 -6.59 13.06 -0.83
CA ALA A 93 -7.40 12.16 -0.03
C ALA A 93 -7.32 10.75 -0.63
N ALA A 94 -7.32 9.75 0.22
CA ALA A 94 -7.48 8.36 -0.20
C ALA A 94 -8.50 7.67 0.69
N SER A 95 -9.20 6.67 0.16
CA SER A 95 -10.06 5.80 0.93
C SER A 95 -9.64 4.35 0.75
N ILE A 96 -9.78 3.56 1.82
CA ILE A 96 -9.66 2.11 1.75
C ILE A 96 -10.88 1.52 2.44
N THR A 97 -11.60 0.70 1.70
CA THR A 97 -12.74 -0.08 2.21
C THR A 97 -12.36 -1.55 2.21
N ALA A 98 -12.68 -2.24 3.30
CA ALA A 98 -12.43 -3.67 3.44
C ALA A 98 -13.66 -4.37 3.99
N ILE A 99 -14.08 -5.45 3.33
CA ILE A 99 -15.29 -6.22 3.68
C ILE A 99 -14.89 -7.68 3.83
N PRO A 100 -15.06 -8.27 5.03
CA PRO A 100 -14.83 -9.68 5.24
C PRO A 100 -15.81 -10.55 4.45
N GLU A 101 -15.32 -11.59 3.80
CA GLU A 101 -16.12 -12.56 3.06
C GLU A 101 -16.37 -13.83 3.88
N SER A 102 -17.45 -14.55 3.57
CA SER A 102 -17.84 -15.79 4.27
C SER A 102 -16.77 -16.89 4.23
N GLY A 103 -15.86 -16.88 3.26
CA GLY A 103 -14.77 -17.85 3.10
C GLY A 103 -13.46 -17.47 3.79
N GLY A 104 -13.44 -16.41 4.61
CA GLY A 104 -12.22 -15.91 5.26
C GLY A 104 -11.37 -14.99 4.37
N ALA A 105 -11.74 -14.78 3.11
CA ALA A 105 -11.19 -13.77 2.24
C ALA A 105 -11.64 -12.37 2.66
N CYS A 106 -11.08 -11.36 2.02
CA CYS A 106 -11.46 -9.97 2.23
C CYS A 106 -11.56 -9.27 0.87
N THR A 107 -12.73 -8.74 0.56
CA THR A 107 -12.90 -7.83 -0.57
C THR A 107 -12.44 -6.45 -0.16
N VAL A 108 -11.58 -5.84 -0.97
CA VAL A 108 -11.02 -4.51 -0.69
C VAL A 108 -11.15 -3.60 -1.89
N SER A 109 -11.36 -2.32 -1.62
CA SER A 109 -11.31 -1.24 -2.60
C SER A 109 -10.45 -0.12 -2.06
N ALA A 110 -9.68 0.52 -2.94
CA ALA A 110 -8.90 1.70 -2.60
C ALA A 110 -9.12 2.77 -3.66
N GLU A 111 -9.30 4.00 -3.22
CA GLU A 111 -9.46 5.17 -4.07
C GLU A 111 -8.48 6.25 -3.64
N ARG A 112 -7.93 6.95 -4.62
CA ARG A 112 -7.07 8.11 -4.42
C ARG A 112 -7.63 9.29 -5.16
N ILE A 113 -7.90 10.37 -4.44
CA ILE A 113 -8.56 11.58 -4.93
C ILE A 113 -7.57 12.73 -4.85
N SER A 114 -7.30 13.37 -5.98
CA SER A 114 -6.38 14.49 -6.08
C SER A 114 -6.88 15.54 -7.06
N VAL A 115 -6.40 16.77 -6.92
CA VAL A 115 -6.64 17.85 -7.88
C VAL A 115 -5.34 18.11 -8.64
N ALA A 116 -5.40 18.02 -9.95
CA ALA A 116 -4.31 18.36 -10.83
C ALA A 116 -4.48 19.81 -11.37
N PRO A 117 -3.38 20.60 -11.45
CA PRO A 117 -3.44 21.97 -11.98
C PRO A 117 -3.48 22.03 -13.51
N TYR A 118 -3.94 20.96 -14.15
CA TYR A 118 -4.03 20.79 -15.60
C TYR A 118 -5.47 20.46 -15.99
N THR A 119 -5.84 20.70 -17.24
CA THR A 119 -7.15 20.29 -17.75
C THR A 119 -7.27 18.77 -17.80
N CYS A 120 -8.48 18.23 -17.62
CA CYS A 120 -8.72 16.80 -17.74
C CYS A 120 -8.33 16.25 -19.12
N ALA A 121 -8.53 17.04 -20.18
CA ALA A 121 -8.09 16.67 -21.53
C ALA A 121 -6.57 16.50 -21.62
N SER A 122 -5.79 17.38 -21.00
CA SER A 122 -4.34 17.26 -20.95
C SER A 122 -3.88 16.01 -20.22
N ILE A 123 -4.49 15.68 -19.07
CA ILE A 123 -4.18 14.47 -18.31
C ILE A 123 -4.51 13.22 -19.13
N ALA A 124 -5.69 13.19 -19.77
CA ALA A 124 -6.09 12.06 -20.60
C ALA A 124 -5.10 11.80 -21.76
N GLN A 125 -4.64 12.88 -22.41
CA GLN A 125 -3.69 12.77 -23.52
C GLN A 125 -2.29 12.33 -23.09
N GLN A 126 -1.84 12.69 -21.89
CA GLN A 126 -0.48 12.41 -21.44
C GLN A 126 -0.36 11.11 -20.64
N GLU A 127 -1.35 10.80 -19.81
CA GLU A 127 -1.25 9.71 -18.84
C GLU A 127 -2.13 8.50 -19.18
N LEU A 128 -3.20 8.67 -19.99
CA LEU A 128 -4.20 7.63 -20.24
C LEU A 128 -4.23 7.16 -21.69
N VAL A 129 -3.08 7.22 -22.36
CA VAL A 129 -2.94 6.72 -23.74
C VAL A 129 -3.19 5.21 -23.78
N GLY A 130 -4.11 4.77 -24.64
CA GLY A 130 -4.50 3.37 -24.75
C GLY A 130 -5.60 2.89 -23.81
N TYR A 131 -6.02 3.75 -22.88
CA TYR A 131 -7.19 3.46 -22.04
C TYR A 131 -8.49 3.57 -22.84
N GLN A 132 -9.49 2.79 -22.45
CA GLN A 132 -10.84 2.90 -22.98
C GLN A 132 -11.62 3.93 -22.18
N MET A 133 -12.20 4.92 -22.87
CA MET A 133 -12.94 5.99 -22.23
C MET A 133 -14.45 5.75 -22.32
N THR A 134 -15.12 5.89 -21.17
CA THR A 134 -16.56 5.94 -21.04
C THR A 134 -16.97 7.30 -20.48
N LYS A 135 -17.81 8.02 -21.19
CA LYS A 135 -18.32 9.31 -20.72
C LYS A 135 -19.59 9.08 -19.90
N LEU A 136 -19.54 9.43 -18.61
CA LEU A 136 -20.69 9.34 -17.73
C LEU A 136 -21.55 10.63 -17.80
N LEU A 137 -20.92 11.79 -17.80
CA LEU A 137 -21.54 13.10 -17.87
C LEU A 137 -20.68 14.00 -18.76
N PRO A 138 -21.20 15.16 -19.22
CA PRO A 138 -20.40 16.13 -20.01
C PRO A 138 -19.05 16.50 -19.36
N ILE A 139 -19.03 16.59 -18.02
CA ILE A 139 -17.83 16.94 -17.24
C ILE A 139 -17.11 15.74 -16.62
N PHE A 140 -17.62 14.51 -16.79
CA PHE A 140 -17.13 13.33 -16.09
C PHE A 140 -16.86 12.18 -17.07
N SER A 141 -15.60 11.77 -17.16
CA SER A 141 -15.14 10.64 -17.97
C SER A 141 -14.41 9.61 -17.12
N VAL A 142 -14.64 8.34 -17.38
CA VAL A 142 -13.95 7.20 -16.75
C VAL A 142 -13.09 6.50 -17.78
N TYR A 143 -11.87 6.19 -17.40
CA TYR A 143 -10.87 5.52 -18.21
C TYR A 143 -10.49 4.20 -17.57
N THR A 144 -10.53 3.13 -18.34
CA THR A 144 -10.13 1.77 -17.90
C THR A 144 -8.97 1.26 -18.73
N ASP A 145 -7.95 0.70 -18.09
CA ASP A 145 -6.89 0.00 -18.80
C ASP A 145 -7.40 -1.40 -19.19
N PRO A 146 -7.42 -1.77 -20.47
CA PRO A 146 -7.78 -3.13 -20.89
C PRO A 146 -6.91 -4.22 -20.27
N LYS A 147 -5.70 -3.90 -19.84
CA LYS A 147 -4.77 -4.82 -19.19
C LYS A 147 -5.02 -4.97 -17.69
N GLU A 148 -5.66 -3.99 -17.06
CA GLU A 148 -5.97 -3.95 -15.64
C GLU A 148 -7.47 -3.63 -15.41
N PRO A 149 -8.38 -4.56 -15.74
CA PRO A 149 -9.83 -4.30 -15.76
C PRO A 149 -10.42 -3.95 -14.39
N ASN A 150 -9.69 -4.21 -13.30
CA ASN A 150 -10.10 -3.87 -11.93
C ASN A 150 -9.63 -2.48 -11.47
N SER A 151 -9.02 -1.71 -12.37
CA SER A 151 -8.52 -0.38 -12.10
C SER A 151 -9.17 0.62 -13.06
N SER A 152 -9.48 1.81 -12.57
CA SER A 152 -10.00 2.90 -13.38
C SER A 152 -9.44 4.25 -12.96
N VAL A 153 -9.45 5.19 -13.88
CA VAL A 153 -9.14 6.60 -13.63
C VAL A 153 -10.35 7.43 -14.01
N SER A 154 -10.92 8.13 -13.05
CA SER A 154 -12.01 9.05 -13.29
C SER A 154 -11.47 10.47 -13.35
N LEU A 155 -11.88 11.22 -14.38
CA LEU A 155 -11.55 12.61 -14.56
C LEU A 155 -12.82 13.46 -14.53
N ILE A 156 -12.84 14.48 -13.68
CA ILE A 156 -13.97 15.41 -13.54
C ILE A 156 -13.45 16.83 -13.77
N ASP A 157 -13.99 17.48 -14.80
CA ASP A 157 -13.63 18.87 -15.08
C ASP A 157 -13.99 19.75 -13.89
N SER A 158 -12.97 20.39 -13.31
CA SER A 158 -13.06 21.22 -12.11
C SER A 158 -12.18 22.47 -12.29
N PRO A 159 -12.59 23.42 -13.17
CA PRO A 159 -11.76 24.58 -13.52
C PRO A 159 -11.26 25.35 -12.27
N PRO A 160 -10.00 25.79 -12.26
CA PRO A 160 -9.03 25.76 -13.37
C PRO A 160 -8.28 24.44 -13.57
N GLY A 161 -8.60 23.39 -12.83
CA GLY A 161 -7.91 22.11 -12.86
C GLY A 161 -8.80 20.92 -13.19
N CYS A 162 -8.35 19.74 -12.84
CA CYS A 162 -9.05 18.47 -13.01
C CYS A 162 -9.05 17.70 -11.68
N LEU A 163 -10.21 17.23 -11.25
CA LEU A 163 -10.31 16.26 -10.16
C LEU A 163 -10.05 14.87 -10.73
N VAL A 164 -9.07 14.19 -10.15
CA VAL A 164 -8.60 12.87 -10.57
C VAL A 164 -8.90 11.88 -9.46
N ILE A 165 -9.62 10.81 -9.79
CA ILE A 165 -9.88 9.67 -8.90
C ILE A 165 -9.26 8.43 -9.54
N ARG A 166 -8.44 7.73 -8.77
CA ARG A 166 -7.75 6.50 -9.22
C ARG A 166 -8.05 5.36 -8.29
#